data_babc943508097b648bb5a6ba32b68d34
#
_entry.id   babc943508097b648bb5a6ba32b68d34
#
_cell.length_a   1.000
_cell.length_b   1.000
_cell.length_c   1.000
_cell.angle_alpha   90.00
_cell.angle_beta   90.00
_cell.angle_gamma   90.00
#
_symmetry.space_group_name_H-M   'P 1'
#
loop_
_entity.id
_entity.type
_entity.pdbx_description
1 polymer ?
#
loop_
_entity_poly.entity_id
_entity_poly.type
_entity_poly.pdbx_seq_one_letter_code
_entity_poly.pdbx_strand_id
1 'polypeptide(L)'
;MHPAWIISIAAVCGAGAGAACVPLINRFLIKLEKQMLSVKSSVLFIFAVSLLWIAVFAVKGWSASAVLLSLAACALASLSLIDWQTYEIPFAYNVFIFALGILALLFDLTHWYEYVIGFFAISLPLLALFYLSKGTAIGGGDVKLMAACGMLLGWKLTLLGFVLGCIIGSVVHILRMKISGEKHMLAMGPYLSVGVLISALFGNAVITWYLSMLGL
;
A
#
# COMPACT_ATOMS: atom_id res chain seq x y z
N MET A 1 18.30 -17.67 7.35
CA MET A 1 18.87 -16.41 6.83
C MET A 1 18.93 -16.54 5.31
N HIS A 2 18.37 -15.60 4.57
CA HIS A 2 18.44 -15.63 3.11
C HIS A 2 19.85 -15.25 2.64
N PRO A 3 20.34 -15.82 1.51
CA PRO A 3 21.67 -15.53 0.99
C PRO A 3 21.86 -14.04 0.71
N ALA A 4 23.04 -13.50 1.02
CA ALA A 4 23.36 -12.08 0.85
C ALA A 4 23.14 -11.56 -0.59
N TRP A 5 23.32 -12.42 -1.60
CA TRP A 5 23.09 -12.04 -3.00
C TRP A 5 21.64 -11.66 -3.31
N ILE A 6 20.64 -12.27 -2.62
CA ILE A 6 19.22 -11.91 -2.78
C ILE A 6 19.00 -10.47 -2.35
N ILE A 7 19.57 -10.06 -1.21
CA ILE A 7 19.46 -8.70 -0.68
C ILE A 7 20.13 -7.70 -1.64
N SER A 8 21.29 -8.05 -2.19
CA SER A 8 21.98 -7.17 -3.14
C SER A 8 21.19 -6.98 -4.44
N ILE A 9 20.64 -8.06 -5.01
CA ILE A 9 19.77 -7.96 -6.18
C ILE A 9 18.52 -7.16 -5.87
N ALA A 10 17.88 -7.40 -4.72
CA ALA A 10 16.70 -6.65 -4.31
C ALA A 10 16.99 -5.15 -4.18
N ALA A 11 18.15 -4.75 -3.65
CA ALA A 11 18.55 -3.36 -3.54
C ALA A 11 18.69 -2.70 -4.93
N VAL A 12 19.38 -3.37 -5.87
CA VAL A 12 19.60 -2.84 -7.23
C VAL A 12 18.27 -2.77 -8.00
N CYS A 13 17.47 -3.83 -7.97
CA CYS A 13 16.16 -3.84 -8.61
C CYS A 13 15.21 -2.80 -8.01
N GLY A 14 15.23 -2.65 -6.69
CA GLY A 14 14.44 -1.63 -5.99
C GLY A 14 14.86 -0.21 -6.36
N ALA A 15 16.16 0.06 -6.50
CA ALA A 15 16.66 1.35 -6.97
C ALA A 15 16.22 1.64 -8.42
N GLY A 16 16.32 0.65 -9.31
CA GLY A 16 15.86 0.77 -10.68
C GLY A 16 14.35 1.00 -10.77
N ALA A 17 13.54 0.25 -10.01
CA ALA A 17 12.10 0.42 -9.95
C ALA A 17 11.71 1.78 -9.37
N GLY A 18 12.37 2.24 -8.30
CA GLY A 18 12.17 3.58 -7.74
C GLY A 18 12.50 4.68 -8.74
N ALA A 19 13.61 4.55 -9.45
CA ALA A 19 14.00 5.51 -10.50
C ALA A 19 12.96 5.55 -11.65
N ALA A 20 12.41 4.41 -12.05
CA ALA A 20 11.36 4.33 -13.05
C ALA A 20 10.03 4.96 -12.59
N CYS A 21 9.73 4.94 -11.28
CA CYS A 21 8.53 5.56 -10.72
C CYS A 21 8.59 7.09 -10.69
N VAL A 22 9.77 7.70 -10.52
CA VAL A 22 9.93 9.17 -10.41
C VAL A 22 9.31 9.93 -11.60
N PRO A 23 9.61 9.60 -12.88
CA PRO A 23 9.00 10.28 -14.00
C PRO A 23 7.49 10.09 -14.06
N LEU A 24 6.96 8.94 -13.65
CA LEU A 24 5.52 8.68 -13.61
C LEU A 24 4.83 9.57 -12.58
N ILE A 25 5.41 9.69 -11.37
CA ILE A 25 4.93 10.59 -10.31
C ILE A 25 4.94 12.04 -10.82
N ASN A 26 6.07 12.49 -11.37
CA ASN A 26 6.22 13.86 -11.86
C ASN A 26 5.24 14.17 -13.00
N ARG A 27 5.02 13.23 -13.93
CA ARG A 27 4.03 13.38 -15.00
C ARG A 27 2.61 13.59 -14.44
N PHE A 28 2.28 12.89 -13.37
CA PHE A 28 0.98 13.04 -12.72
C PHE A 28 0.88 14.37 -11.97
N LEU A 29 1.90 14.77 -11.21
CA LEU A 29 1.94 16.04 -10.49
C LEU A 29 1.84 17.23 -11.44
N ILE A 30 2.54 17.20 -12.59
CA ILE A 30 2.44 18.24 -13.63
C ILE A 30 1.01 18.37 -14.14
N LYS A 31 0.33 17.24 -14.38
CA LYS A 31 -1.06 17.23 -14.85
C LYS A 31 -2.02 17.92 -13.88
N LEU A 32 -1.71 17.89 -12.58
CA LEU A 32 -2.49 18.53 -11.51
C LEU A 32 -1.93 19.91 -11.12
N GLU A 33 -1.04 20.49 -11.92
CA GLU A 33 -0.41 21.80 -11.65
C GLU A 33 0.32 21.86 -10.31
N LYS A 34 0.84 20.71 -9.83
CA LYS A 34 1.62 20.60 -8.61
C LYS A 34 3.12 20.62 -8.92
N GLN A 35 3.90 20.93 -7.88
CA GLN A 35 5.36 20.95 -8.02
C GLN A 35 5.90 19.53 -8.22
N MET A 36 6.80 19.38 -9.19
CA MET A 36 7.54 18.13 -9.38
C MET A 36 8.40 17.82 -8.14
N LEU A 37 8.72 16.55 -7.98
CA LEU A 37 9.67 16.12 -6.96
C LEU A 37 11.03 16.79 -7.19
N SER A 38 11.57 17.39 -6.15
CA SER A 38 12.94 17.89 -6.18
C SER A 38 13.93 16.72 -6.34
N VAL A 39 15.15 17.02 -6.78
CA VAL A 39 16.20 15.98 -6.89
C VAL A 39 16.42 15.27 -5.55
N LYS A 40 16.43 16.01 -4.44
CA LYS A 40 16.57 15.44 -3.08
C LYS A 40 15.40 14.49 -2.76
N SER A 41 14.16 14.90 -3.04
CA SER A 41 12.97 14.07 -2.80
C SER A 41 12.97 12.83 -3.69
N SER A 42 13.41 12.94 -4.94
CA SER A 42 13.52 11.81 -5.86
C SER A 42 14.56 10.79 -5.38
N VAL A 43 15.73 11.23 -4.93
CA VAL A 43 16.77 10.35 -4.38
C VAL A 43 16.27 9.65 -3.10
N LEU A 44 15.64 10.40 -2.20
CA LEU A 44 15.05 9.83 -0.97
C LEU A 44 13.98 8.78 -1.29
N PHE A 45 13.14 9.04 -2.28
CA PHE A 45 12.12 8.10 -2.74
C PHE A 45 12.74 6.82 -3.29
N ILE A 46 13.75 6.92 -4.17
CA ILE A 46 14.48 5.76 -4.73
C ILE A 46 15.10 4.94 -3.60
N PHE A 47 15.71 5.59 -2.62
CA PHE A 47 16.29 4.93 -1.46
C PHE A 47 15.22 4.20 -0.62
N ALA A 48 14.08 4.85 -0.36
CA ALA A 48 12.97 4.25 0.37
C ALA A 48 12.40 3.02 -0.34
N VAL A 49 12.21 3.09 -1.66
CA VAL A 49 11.76 1.95 -2.47
C VAL A 49 12.77 0.81 -2.44
N SER A 50 14.08 1.12 -2.51
CA SER A 50 15.13 0.10 -2.39
C SER A 50 15.07 -0.62 -1.04
N LEU A 51 14.87 0.12 0.05
CA LEU A 51 14.71 -0.45 1.39
C LEU A 51 13.45 -1.32 1.50
N LEU A 52 12.35 -0.92 0.88
CA LEU A 52 11.13 -1.73 0.83
C LEU A 52 11.36 -3.06 0.09
N TRP A 53 12.07 -3.03 -1.03
CA TRP A 53 12.43 -4.26 -1.75
C TRP A 53 13.30 -5.17 -0.90
N ILE A 54 14.34 -4.63 -0.26
CA ILE A 54 15.19 -5.38 0.67
C ILE A 54 14.34 -6.02 1.77
N ALA A 55 13.43 -5.27 2.40
CA ALA A 55 12.56 -5.76 3.46
C ALA A 55 11.65 -6.90 2.98
N VAL A 56 11.03 -6.75 1.79
CA VAL A 56 10.17 -7.79 1.21
C VAL A 56 10.95 -9.07 0.96
N PHE A 57 12.12 -9.00 0.31
CA PHE A 57 12.92 -10.18 0.01
C PHE A 57 13.60 -10.78 1.24
N ALA A 58 13.91 -9.97 2.26
CA ALA A 58 14.42 -10.46 3.53
C ALA A 58 13.37 -11.27 4.32
N VAL A 59 12.08 -10.90 4.21
CA VAL A 59 10.99 -11.60 4.91
C VAL A 59 10.43 -12.75 4.09
N LYS A 60 10.16 -12.56 2.79
CA LYS A 60 9.48 -13.53 1.92
C LYS A 60 10.42 -14.43 1.13
N GLY A 61 11.72 -14.12 1.12
CA GLY A 61 12.70 -14.84 0.29
C GLY A 61 12.49 -14.62 -1.20
N TRP A 62 13.15 -15.46 -2.02
CA TRP A 62 13.02 -15.43 -3.48
C TRP A 62 11.76 -16.20 -3.90
N SER A 63 10.67 -15.50 -4.14
CA SER A 63 9.38 -16.08 -4.50
C SER A 63 8.59 -15.15 -5.44
N ALA A 64 7.66 -15.73 -6.22
CA ALA A 64 6.78 -14.95 -7.08
C ALA A 64 5.96 -13.93 -6.25
N SER A 65 5.48 -14.31 -5.07
CA SER A 65 4.76 -13.43 -4.16
C SER A 65 5.63 -12.26 -3.67
N ALA A 66 6.94 -12.47 -3.45
CA ALA A 66 7.86 -11.38 -3.09
C ALA A 66 8.02 -10.38 -4.23
N VAL A 67 8.11 -10.85 -5.49
CA VAL A 67 8.18 -9.96 -6.66
C VAL A 67 6.90 -9.15 -6.80
N LEU A 68 5.73 -9.79 -6.74
CA LEU A 68 4.44 -9.10 -6.83
C LEU A 68 4.27 -8.07 -5.72
N LEU A 69 4.62 -8.42 -4.49
CA LEU A 69 4.55 -7.51 -3.35
C LEU A 69 5.54 -6.34 -3.49
N SER A 70 6.73 -6.57 -4.01
CA SER A 70 7.73 -5.52 -4.25
C SER A 70 7.25 -4.51 -5.31
N LEU A 71 6.63 -4.99 -6.39
CA LEU A 71 6.00 -4.12 -7.41
C LEU A 71 4.81 -3.35 -6.83
N ALA A 72 3.98 -4.01 -6.02
CA ALA A 72 2.89 -3.33 -5.31
C ALA A 72 3.41 -2.27 -4.32
N ALA A 73 4.52 -2.54 -3.62
CA ALA A 73 5.16 -1.57 -2.73
C ALA A 73 5.63 -0.32 -3.48
N CYS A 74 6.16 -0.45 -4.71
CA CYS A 74 6.47 0.70 -5.57
C CYS A 74 5.23 1.54 -5.88
N ALA A 75 4.12 0.87 -6.25
CA ALA A 75 2.87 1.54 -6.53
C ALA A 75 2.30 2.24 -5.30
N LEU A 76 2.29 1.55 -4.14
CA LEU A 76 1.83 2.10 -2.86
C LEU A 76 2.67 3.29 -2.40
N ALA A 77 3.99 3.22 -2.54
CA ALA A 77 4.88 4.35 -2.23
C ALA A 77 4.64 5.54 -3.16
N SER A 78 4.46 5.28 -4.47
CA SER A 78 4.22 6.32 -5.48
C SER A 78 2.88 7.03 -5.25
N LEU A 79 1.80 6.27 -5.07
CA LEU A 79 0.47 6.85 -4.81
C LEU A 79 0.45 7.62 -3.48
N SER A 80 1.21 7.16 -2.47
CA SER A 80 1.32 7.84 -1.18
C SER A 80 1.92 9.24 -1.31
N LEU A 81 2.96 9.41 -2.14
CA LEU A 81 3.55 10.72 -2.40
C LEU A 81 2.59 11.64 -3.18
N ILE A 82 1.84 11.09 -4.11
CA ILE A 82 0.86 11.86 -4.89
C ILE A 82 -0.30 12.26 -3.97
N ASP A 83 -0.89 11.33 -3.23
CA ASP A 83 -2.01 11.60 -2.33
C ASP A 83 -1.64 12.61 -1.23
N TRP A 84 -0.39 12.56 -0.72
CA TRP A 84 0.10 13.55 0.24
C TRP A 84 0.08 14.99 -0.28
N GLN A 85 0.28 15.18 -1.59
CA GLN A 85 0.32 16.52 -2.21
C GLN A 85 -1.00 16.95 -2.82
N THR A 86 -1.82 15.99 -3.26
CA THR A 86 -3.00 16.26 -4.09
C THR A 86 -4.31 15.86 -3.44
N TYR A 87 -4.27 15.03 -2.40
CA TYR A 87 -5.43 14.36 -1.80
C TYR A 87 -6.21 13.50 -2.83
N GLU A 88 -5.50 13.05 -3.88
CA GLU A 88 -6.08 12.22 -4.92
C GLU A 88 -5.24 10.97 -5.15
N ILE A 89 -5.89 9.81 -5.18
CA ILE A 89 -5.26 8.54 -5.55
C ILE A 89 -5.48 8.29 -7.04
N PRO A 90 -4.41 8.30 -7.87
CA PRO A 90 -4.56 8.08 -9.31
C PRO A 90 -5.10 6.68 -9.60
N PHE A 91 -6.15 6.60 -10.40
CA PHE A 91 -6.81 5.35 -10.74
C PHE A 91 -5.86 4.32 -11.36
N ALA A 92 -4.87 4.76 -12.12
CA ALA A 92 -3.88 3.88 -12.76
C ALA A 92 -3.10 3.00 -11.77
N TYR A 93 -2.77 3.52 -10.57
CA TYR A 93 -2.10 2.74 -9.53
C TYR A 93 -3.02 1.67 -8.95
N ASN A 94 -4.29 1.98 -8.75
CA ASN A 94 -5.27 0.99 -8.28
C ASN A 94 -5.45 -0.14 -9.30
N VAL A 95 -5.53 0.18 -10.61
CA VAL A 95 -5.59 -0.82 -11.69
C VAL A 95 -4.32 -1.66 -11.72
N PHE A 96 -3.15 -1.05 -11.55
CA PHE A 96 -1.88 -1.78 -11.52
C PHE A 96 -1.82 -2.77 -10.33
N ILE A 97 -2.16 -2.32 -9.11
CA ILE A 97 -2.20 -3.20 -7.92
C ILE A 97 -3.24 -4.32 -8.12
N PHE A 98 -4.40 -4.01 -8.69
CA PHE A 98 -5.42 -5.01 -9.01
C PHE A 98 -4.91 -6.05 -10.01
N ALA A 99 -4.20 -5.64 -11.05
CA ALA A 99 -3.59 -6.55 -12.01
C ALA A 99 -2.56 -7.49 -11.34
N LEU A 100 -1.73 -6.97 -10.42
CA LEU A 100 -0.85 -7.79 -9.60
C LEU A 100 -1.64 -8.76 -8.72
N GLY A 101 -2.80 -8.35 -8.22
CA GLY A 101 -3.71 -9.21 -7.46
C GLY A 101 -4.27 -10.36 -8.30
N ILE A 102 -4.65 -10.11 -9.56
CA ILE A 102 -5.05 -11.17 -10.51
C ILE A 102 -3.89 -12.15 -10.73
N LEU A 103 -2.67 -11.65 -10.91
CA LEU A 103 -1.50 -12.53 -11.04
C LEU A 103 -1.26 -13.35 -9.77
N ALA A 104 -1.42 -12.76 -8.58
CA ALA A 104 -1.31 -13.49 -7.31
C ALA A 104 -2.34 -14.62 -7.21
N LEU A 105 -3.60 -14.36 -7.59
CA LEU A 105 -4.66 -15.36 -7.65
C LEU A 105 -4.30 -16.50 -8.64
N LEU A 106 -3.75 -16.17 -9.81
CA LEU A 106 -3.34 -17.18 -10.80
C LEU A 106 -2.21 -18.09 -10.30
N PHE A 107 -1.34 -17.57 -9.42
CA PHE A 107 -0.30 -18.38 -8.78
C PHE A 107 -0.81 -19.23 -7.61
N ASP A 108 -1.98 -18.90 -7.05
CA ASP A 108 -2.59 -19.62 -5.92
C ASP A 108 -4.10 -19.85 -6.13
N LEU A 109 -4.43 -20.62 -7.16
CA LEU A 109 -5.82 -20.97 -7.49
C LEU A 109 -6.49 -21.83 -6.40
N THR A 110 -5.72 -22.45 -5.52
CA THR A 110 -6.27 -23.26 -4.42
C THR A 110 -7.07 -22.41 -3.43
N HIS A 111 -6.63 -21.17 -3.19
CA HIS A 111 -7.23 -20.23 -2.25
C HIS A 111 -7.92 -19.05 -2.96
N TRP A 112 -8.39 -19.23 -4.20
CA TRP A 112 -8.99 -18.16 -5.01
C TRP A 112 -10.07 -17.36 -4.27
N TYR A 113 -10.84 -18.02 -3.41
CA TYR A 113 -11.90 -17.39 -2.63
C TYR A 113 -11.39 -16.35 -1.64
N GLU A 114 -10.17 -16.50 -1.09
CA GLU A 114 -9.59 -15.52 -0.17
C GLU A 114 -9.33 -14.19 -0.88
N TYR A 115 -8.91 -14.22 -2.14
CA TYR A 115 -8.66 -13.04 -2.96
C TYR A 115 -9.98 -12.36 -3.35
N VAL A 116 -10.98 -13.13 -3.77
CA VAL A 116 -12.30 -12.59 -4.15
C VAL A 116 -13.00 -11.99 -2.93
N ILE A 117 -13.01 -12.69 -1.79
CA ILE A 117 -13.54 -12.14 -0.53
C ILE A 117 -12.75 -10.89 -0.15
N GLY A 118 -11.43 -10.91 -0.29
CA GLY A 118 -10.55 -9.78 0.00
C GLY A 118 -10.91 -8.53 -0.80
N PHE A 119 -11.21 -8.69 -2.09
CA PHE A 119 -11.66 -7.59 -2.94
C PHE A 119 -12.89 -6.88 -2.35
N PHE A 120 -13.84 -7.61 -1.79
CA PHE A 120 -15.10 -7.07 -1.28
C PHE A 120 -15.08 -6.74 0.22
N ALA A 121 -14.25 -7.41 1.02
CA ALA A 121 -14.31 -7.38 2.49
C ALA A 121 -14.24 -5.97 3.08
N ILE A 122 -13.36 -5.13 2.57
CA ILE A 122 -13.19 -3.74 3.03
C ILE A 122 -13.83 -2.76 2.05
N SER A 123 -13.75 -3.02 0.75
CA SER A 123 -14.26 -2.09 -0.26
C SER A 123 -15.76 -1.91 -0.21
N LEU A 124 -16.56 -2.95 0.09
CA LEU A 124 -18.01 -2.81 0.20
C LEU A 124 -18.44 -1.95 1.41
N PRO A 125 -17.96 -2.19 2.65
CA PRO A 125 -18.24 -1.28 3.76
C PRO A 125 -17.81 0.16 3.49
N LEU A 126 -16.62 0.37 2.91
CA LEU A 126 -16.15 1.72 2.55
C LEU A 126 -17.01 2.36 1.46
N LEU A 127 -17.44 1.58 0.47
CA LEU A 127 -18.33 2.04 -0.59
C LEU A 127 -19.69 2.46 -0.02
N ALA A 128 -20.24 1.67 0.91
CA ALA A 128 -21.47 2.01 1.61
C ALA A 128 -21.31 3.34 2.39
N LEU A 129 -20.22 3.50 3.13
CA LEU A 129 -19.90 4.75 3.84
C LEU A 129 -19.72 5.93 2.87
N PHE A 130 -19.07 5.71 1.71
CA PHE A 130 -18.91 6.74 0.69
C PHE A 130 -20.26 7.24 0.18
N TYR A 131 -21.20 6.37 -0.13
CA TYR A 131 -22.54 6.76 -0.59
C TYR A 131 -23.38 7.37 0.53
N LEU A 132 -23.35 6.82 1.73
CA LEU A 132 -24.08 7.35 2.89
C LEU A 132 -23.59 8.74 3.29
N SER A 133 -22.29 8.97 3.21
CA SER A 133 -21.69 10.29 3.50
C SER A 133 -21.68 11.25 2.32
N LYS A 134 -22.20 10.86 1.16
CA LYS A 134 -22.11 11.63 -0.09
C LYS A 134 -20.67 12.02 -0.44
N GLY A 135 -19.72 11.14 -0.17
CA GLY A 135 -18.28 11.34 -0.44
C GLY A 135 -17.56 12.28 0.53
N THR A 136 -18.18 12.70 1.64
CA THR A 136 -17.54 13.61 2.59
C THR A 136 -16.69 12.93 3.65
N ALA A 137 -17.00 11.66 4.00
CA ALA A 137 -16.29 10.93 5.05
C ALA A 137 -15.09 10.12 4.53
N ILE A 138 -15.17 9.58 3.32
CA ILE A 138 -14.15 8.70 2.73
C ILE A 138 -13.96 9.04 1.26
N GLY A 139 -12.71 9.04 0.80
CA GLY A 139 -12.37 9.23 -0.61
C GLY A 139 -12.72 8.01 -1.47
N GLY A 140 -13.29 8.22 -2.65
CA GLY A 140 -13.53 7.12 -3.60
C GLY A 140 -12.25 6.44 -4.08
N GLY A 141 -11.09 7.10 -3.93
CA GLY A 141 -9.76 6.54 -4.16
C GLY A 141 -9.39 5.46 -3.17
N ASP A 142 -9.68 5.68 -1.87
CA ASP A 142 -9.39 4.73 -0.79
C ASP A 142 -10.21 3.45 -0.94
N VAL A 143 -11.48 3.56 -1.35
CA VAL A 143 -12.36 2.41 -1.64
C VAL A 143 -11.72 1.52 -2.71
N LYS A 144 -11.27 2.12 -3.82
CA LYS A 144 -10.65 1.40 -4.94
C LYS A 144 -9.29 0.81 -4.56
N LEU A 145 -8.51 1.55 -3.75
CA LEU A 145 -7.23 1.08 -3.23
C LEU A 145 -7.42 -0.18 -2.38
N MET A 146 -8.37 -0.16 -1.44
CA MET A 146 -8.62 -1.31 -0.57
C MET A 146 -9.18 -2.51 -1.34
N ALA A 147 -9.98 -2.29 -2.39
CA ALA A 147 -10.41 -3.35 -3.31
C ALA A 147 -9.21 -4.00 -4.02
N ALA A 148 -8.30 -3.18 -4.58
CA ALA A 148 -7.11 -3.66 -5.28
C ALA A 148 -6.15 -4.41 -4.34
N CYS A 149 -5.91 -3.88 -3.13
CA CYS A 149 -5.10 -4.54 -2.10
C CYS A 149 -5.74 -5.84 -1.62
N GLY A 150 -7.08 -5.89 -1.52
CA GLY A 150 -7.83 -7.08 -1.16
C GLY A 150 -7.67 -8.21 -2.17
N MET A 151 -7.68 -7.87 -3.46
CA MET A 151 -7.39 -8.80 -4.53
C MET A 151 -5.94 -9.30 -4.54
N LEU A 152 -5.00 -8.52 -4.03
CA LEU A 152 -3.58 -8.89 -3.97
C LEU A 152 -3.24 -9.76 -2.75
N LEU A 153 -3.79 -9.46 -1.58
CA LEU A 153 -3.37 -10.02 -0.30
C LEU A 153 -4.37 -11.01 0.31
N GLY A 154 -5.60 -11.05 -0.20
CA GLY A 154 -6.70 -11.76 0.43
C GLY A 154 -7.29 -11.00 1.63
N TRP A 155 -8.44 -11.49 2.12
CA TRP A 155 -9.27 -10.74 3.08
C TRP A 155 -8.64 -10.55 4.46
N LYS A 156 -7.92 -11.56 4.99
CA LYS A 156 -7.32 -11.51 6.33
C LYS A 156 -6.27 -10.40 6.44
N LEU A 157 -5.33 -10.40 5.50
CA LEU A 157 -4.24 -9.42 5.48
C LEU A 157 -4.75 -8.02 5.13
N THR A 158 -5.75 -7.92 4.26
CA THR A 158 -6.34 -6.62 3.90
C THR A 158 -7.10 -6.02 5.05
N LEU A 159 -7.86 -6.82 5.81
CA LEU A 159 -8.54 -6.35 7.03
C LEU A 159 -7.54 -5.84 8.06
N LEU A 160 -6.48 -6.62 8.33
CA LEU A 160 -5.43 -6.21 9.25
C LEU A 160 -4.73 -4.92 8.76
N GLY A 161 -4.40 -4.85 7.47
CA GLY A 161 -3.76 -3.69 6.87
C GLY A 161 -4.61 -2.42 6.95
N PHE A 162 -5.92 -2.56 6.73
CA PHE A 162 -6.88 -1.46 6.89
C PHE A 162 -6.94 -0.96 8.33
N VAL A 163 -7.07 -1.86 9.31
CA VAL A 163 -7.10 -1.50 10.74
C VAL A 163 -5.81 -0.80 11.15
N LEU A 164 -4.64 -1.34 10.76
CA LEU A 164 -3.35 -0.70 11.02
C LEU A 164 -3.25 0.68 10.37
N GLY A 165 -3.68 0.81 9.12
CA GLY A 165 -3.70 2.08 8.41
C GLY A 165 -4.58 3.13 9.10
N CYS A 166 -5.77 2.74 9.58
CA CYS A 166 -6.66 3.61 10.35
C CYS A 166 -6.04 4.04 11.68
N ILE A 167 -5.40 3.13 12.41
CA ILE A 167 -4.73 3.45 13.68
C ILE A 167 -3.58 4.43 13.44
N ILE A 168 -2.69 4.14 12.48
CA ILE A 168 -1.55 5.01 12.15
C ILE A 168 -2.04 6.38 11.69
N GLY A 169 -3.02 6.43 10.79
CA GLY A 169 -3.61 7.67 10.29
C GLY A 169 -4.23 8.50 11.41
N SER A 170 -4.98 7.88 12.31
CA SER A 170 -5.61 8.56 13.45
C SER A 170 -4.57 9.15 14.41
N VAL A 171 -3.53 8.38 14.76
CA VAL A 171 -2.46 8.84 15.65
C VAL A 171 -1.73 10.04 15.04
N VAL A 172 -1.33 9.93 13.76
CA VAL A 172 -0.61 11.00 13.08
C VAL A 172 -1.51 12.23 12.92
N HIS A 173 -2.79 12.07 12.62
CA HIS A 173 -3.73 13.18 12.48
C HIS A 173 -3.90 13.94 13.81
N ILE A 174 -4.11 13.21 14.92
CA ILE A 174 -4.22 13.82 16.25
C ILE A 174 -2.94 14.59 16.61
N LEU A 175 -1.77 14.02 16.34
CA LEU A 175 -0.50 14.68 16.60
C LEU A 175 -0.34 15.96 15.76
N ARG A 176 -0.69 15.91 14.47
CA ARG A 176 -0.65 17.09 13.59
C ARG A 176 -1.60 18.18 14.06
N MET A 177 -2.83 17.83 14.45
CA MET A 177 -3.80 18.80 14.99
C MET A 177 -3.27 19.49 16.24
N LYS A 178 -2.62 18.75 17.15
CA LYS A 178 -2.03 19.32 18.38
C LYS A 178 -0.85 20.25 18.11
N ILE A 179 -0.02 19.96 17.09
CA ILE A 179 1.19 20.71 16.79
C ILE A 179 0.88 21.92 15.90
N SER A 180 0.07 21.76 14.86
CA SER A 180 -0.17 22.80 13.84
C SER A 180 -1.45 23.61 14.07
N GLY A 181 -2.34 23.17 14.96
CA GLY A 181 -3.61 23.86 15.24
C GLY A 181 -4.61 23.88 14.07
N GLU A 182 -4.24 23.35 12.92
CA GLU A 182 -5.03 23.39 11.69
C GLU A 182 -5.83 22.10 11.48
N LYS A 183 -7.11 22.25 11.18
CA LYS A 183 -7.99 21.14 10.80
C LYS A 183 -7.84 20.86 9.30
N HIS A 184 -6.71 20.29 8.89
CA HIS A 184 -6.52 19.90 7.50
C HIS A 184 -7.18 18.56 7.20
N MET A 185 -7.63 18.42 5.94
CA MET A 185 -8.06 17.12 5.40
C MET A 185 -6.90 16.13 5.48
N LEU A 186 -7.17 14.88 5.87
CA LEU A 186 -6.15 13.84 5.98
C LEU A 186 -6.04 13.09 4.65
N ALA A 187 -4.86 13.06 4.06
CA ALA A 187 -4.54 12.14 2.98
C ALA A 187 -4.44 10.73 3.58
N MET A 188 -5.41 9.85 3.31
CA MET A 188 -5.46 8.50 3.89
C MET A 188 -4.53 7.51 3.16
N GLY A 189 -4.25 7.72 1.87
CA GLY A 189 -3.44 6.83 1.05
C GLY A 189 -2.09 6.42 1.66
N PRO A 190 -1.28 7.34 2.19
CA PRO A 190 0.00 6.99 2.82
C PRO A 190 -0.16 6.04 4.01
N TYR A 191 -1.15 6.26 4.86
CA TYR A 191 -1.36 5.46 6.08
C TYR A 191 -1.92 4.08 5.74
N LEU A 192 -2.86 4.00 4.80
CA LEU A 192 -3.37 2.74 4.29
C LEU A 192 -2.25 1.94 3.61
N SER A 193 -1.40 2.59 2.83
CA SER A 193 -0.26 1.95 2.17
C SER A 193 0.72 1.35 3.18
N VAL A 194 1.05 2.09 4.24
CA VAL A 194 1.92 1.59 5.33
C VAL A 194 1.26 0.42 6.06
N GLY A 195 -0.01 0.53 6.43
CA GLY A 195 -0.76 -0.54 7.08
C GLY A 195 -0.81 -1.82 6.23
N VAL A 196 -1.08 -1.68 4.93
CA VAL A 196 -1.11 -2.78 3.95
C VAL A 196 0.28 -3.45 3.84
N LEU A 197 1.37 -2.67 3.75
CA LEU A 197 2.73 -3.21 3.68
C LEU A 197 3.14 -3.93 4.96
N ILE A 198 2.84 -3.39 6.13
CA ILE A 198 3.10 -4.06 7.42
C ILE A 198 2.33 -5.38 7.50
N SER A 199 1.05 -5.36 7.14
CA SER A 199 0.23 -6.56 7.12
C SER A 199 0.73 -7.60 6.11
N ALA A 200 1.16 -7.19 4.93
CA ALA A 200 1.70 -8.09 3.92
C ALA A 200 3.01 -8.78 4.38
N LEU A 201 3.84 -8.08 5.15
CA LEU A 201 5.11 -8.62 5.64
C LEU A 201 4.94 -9.47 6.90
N PHE A 202 4.18 -8.98 7.87
CA PHE A 202 4.12 -9.57 9.21
C PHE A 202 2.72 -10.07 9.62
N GLY A 203 1.70 -9.85 8.79
CA GLY A 203 0.31 -10.09 9.14
C GLY A 203 0.00 -11.53 9.49
N ASN A 204 0.58 -12.50 8.79
CA ASN A 204 0.38 -13.92 9.12
C ASN A 204 0.87 -14.24 10.55
N ALA A 205 2.03 -13.72 10.95
CA ALA A 205 2.54 -13.91 12.31
C ALA A 205 1.65 -13.26 13.35
N VAL A 206 1.16 -12.05 13.09
CA VAL A 206 0.23 -11.32 13.96
C VAL A 206 -1.10 -12.05 14.10
N ILE A 207 -1.66 -12.53 12.98
CA ILE A 207 -2.94 -13.27 12.98
C ILE A 207 -2.79 -14.59 13.74
N THR A 208 -1.73 -15.36 13.47
CA THR A 208 -1.47 -16.64 14.16
C THR A 208 -1.28 -16.41 15.66
N TRP A 209 -0.51 -15.39 16.05
CA TRP A 209 -0.34 -15.03 17.46
C TRP A 209 -1.68 -14.68 18.12
N TYR A 210 -2.51 -13.86 17.45
CA TYR A 210 -3.83 -13.48 17.98
C TYR A 210 -4.77 -14.69 18.15
N LEU A 211 -4.83 -15.57 17.13
CA LEU A 211 -5.66 -16.78 17.17
C LEU A 211 -5.19 -17.75 18.27
N SER A 212 -3.89 -17.90 18.44
CA SER A 212 -3.34 -18.75 19.52
C SER A 212 -3.71 -18.25 20.92
N MET A 213 -3.86 -16.92 21.12
CA MET A 213 -4.34 -16.36 22.39
C MET A 213 -5.83 -16.68 22.66
N LEU A 214 -6.60 -16.90 21.58
CA LEU A 214 -8.02 -17.26 21.67
C LEU A 214 -8.25 -18.78 21.78
N GLY A 215 -7.17 -19.58 21.72
CA GLY A 215 -7.24 -21.03 21.74
C GLY A 215 -7.73 -21.66 20.42
N LEU A 216 -7.56 -20.94 19.32
CA LEU A 216 -7.96 -21.33 17.95
C LEU A 216 -6.73 -21.66 17.10
#